data_ffc117117dd04135f121c0362d3a59d0
#
_entry.id   ffc117117dd04135f121c0362d3a59d0
#
_cell.length_a   1.000
_cell.length_b   1.000
_cell.length_c   1.000
_cell.angle_alpha   90.00
_cell.angle_beta   90.00
_cell.angle_gamma   90.00
#
_symmetry.space_group_name_H-M   'P 1'
#
loop_
_entity.id
_entity.type
_entity.pdbx_description
1 polymer ?
#
loop_
_entity_poly.entity_id
_entity_poly.type
_entity_poly.pdbx_seq_one_letter_code
_entity_poly.pdbx_strand_id
1 'polypeptide(L)'
;MSIGFIGTVLNQFLKLFFRIPRPWVKDESFTIVESARAEATGYSFPSGHTQSSVGIFGGLARWNKNKILRIVCIIICVLVPISRMYLGVHTPLDVGVSVAIALILIFGLYPIVQKATENKKAMRILLGSMVALSLGLLVFVSLYSFPSDVDTENLANGTKNAYKMLGCTLGIFIAFEVDNRFINFDTKASFAAQCLKLVVGLIPLLLIKEGLRAPLSLLFSGSYIADGLRYFLIVVFAGCVWPLTFKWFSKLFVKVSV
;
A
#
# COMPACT_ATOMS: atom_id res chain seq x y z
N MET A 1 7.63 4.24 -1.43
CA MET A 1 6.22 3.99 -1.77
C MET A 1 6.07 3.04 -2.97
N SER A 2 6.62 3.34 -4.16
CA SER A 2 6.47 2.50 -5.37
C SER A 2 6.91 1.04 -5.18
N ILE A 3 8.04 0.79 -4.48
CA ILE A 3 8.55 -0.57 -4.19
C ILE A 3 7.52 -1.36 -3.35
N GLY A 4 7.01 -0.77 -2.28
CA GLY A 4 6.00 -1.42 -1.43
C GLY A 4 4.71 -1.69 -2.20
N PHE A 5 4.26 -0.75 -3.03
CA PHE A 5 3.05 -0.90 -3.83
C PHE A 5 3.20 -2.02 -4.88
N ILE A 6 4.25 -2.01 -5.69
CA ILE A 6 4.52 -3.05 -6.70
C ILE A 6 4.63 -4.42 -6.01
N GLY A 7 5.30 -4.48 -4.85
CA GLY A 7 5.37 -5.68 -4.03
C GLY A 7 3.99 -6.17 -3.58
N THR A 8 3.08 -5.26 -3.22
CA THR A 8 1.72 -5.61 -2.82
C THR A 8 0.89 -6.16 -3.98
N VAL A 9 0.98 -5.54 -5.18
CA VAL A 9 0.29 -6.05 -6.38
C VAL A 9 0.78 -7.46 -6.72
N LEU A 10 2.10 -7.66 -6.72
CA LEU A 10 2.71 -8.96 -6.97
C LEU A 10 2.29 -9.99 -5.90
N ASN A 11 2.26 -9.59 -4.64
CA ASN A 11 1.81 -10.47 -3.55
C ASN A 11 0.36 -10.92 -3.74
N GLN A 12 -0.55 -10.02 -4.10
CA GLN A 12 -1.95 -10.36 -4.36
C GLN A 12 -2.09 -11.31 -5.55
N PHE A 13 -1.34 -11.07 -6.63
CA PHE A 13 -1.30 -12.00 -7.77
C PHE A 13 -0.83 -13.39 -7.34
N LEU A 14 0.29 -13.50 -6.63
CA LEU A 14 0.84 -14.77 -6.19
C LEU A 14 -0.10 -15.52 -5.23
N LYS A 15 -0.78 -14.80 -4.32
CA LYS A 15 -1.80 -15.39 -3.44
C LYS A 15 -2.91 -16.07 -4.21
N LEU A 16 -3.46 -15.39 -5.21
CA LEU A 16 -4.55 -15.90 -6.02
C LEU A 16 -4.09 -16.96 -7.03
N PHE A 17 -2.83 -16.91 -7.44
CA PHE A 17 -2.26 -17.89 -8.35
C PHE A 17 -1.95 -19.21 -7.65
N PHE A 18 -1.23 -19.17 -6.51
CA PHE A 18 -0.82 -20.38 -5.78
C PHE A 18 -1.91 -20.94 -4.86
N ARG A 19 -2.79 -20.12 -4.33
CA ARG A 19 -3.93 -20.49 -3.47
C ARG A 19 -3.58 -21.39 -2.29
N ILE A 20 -2.40 -21.17 -1.68
CA ILE A 20 -1.95 -21.98 -0.55
C ILE A 20 -2.75 -21.58 0.70
N PRO A 21 -3.50 -22.50 1.30
CA PRO A 21 -4.29 -22.23 2.51
C PRO A 21 -3.39 -21.92 3.71
N ARG A 22 -3.98 -21.33 4.74
CA ARG A 22 -3.28 -21.00 5.98
C ARG A 22 -2.82 -22.25 6.74
N PRO A 23 -1.77 -22.17 7.57
CA PRO A 23 -1.25 -23.34 8.30
C PRO A 23 -2.34 -24.09 9.06
N TRP A 24 -3.19 -23.42 9.81
CA TRP A 24 -4.28 -24.01 10.59
C TRP A 24 -5.44 -24.58 9.76
N VAL A 25 -5.53 -24.22 8.49
CA VAL A 25 -6.52 -24.83 7.56
C VAL A 25 -5.97 -26.14 6.99
N LYS A 26 -4.64 -26.24 6.88
CA LYS A 26 -3.95 -27.46 6.43
C LYS A 26 -3.82 -28.51 7.52
N ASP A 27 -3.59 -28.05 8.75
CA ASP A 27 -3.39 -28.88 9.93
C ASP A 27 -4.13 -28.24 11.11
N GLU A 28 -5.24 -28.85 11.52
CA GLU A 28 -6.08 -28.38 12.62
C GLU A 28 -5.36 -28.39 13.97
N SER A 29 -4.31 -29.21 14.11
CA SER A 29 -3.46 -29.25 15.31
C SER A 29 -2.46 -28.08 15.39
N PHE A 30 -2.33 -27.29 14.31
CA PHE A 30 -1.37 -26.19 14.26
C PHE A 30 -1.74 -25.06 15.21
N THR A 31 -0.84 -24.76 16.14
CA THR A 31 -1.05 -23.72 17.14
C THR A 31 -1.04 -22.32 16.52
N ILE A 32 -2.09 -21.55 16.76
CA ILE A 32 -2.24 -20.16 16.33
C ILE A 32 -2.60 -19.28 17.51
N VAL A 33 -2.17 -18.01 17.49
CA VAL A 33 -2.69 -16.99 18.40
C VAL A 33 -4.08 -16.60 17.91
N GLU A 34 -5.14 -16.97 18.62
CA GLU A 34 -6.53 -16.84 18.15
C GLU A 34 -6.94 -15.40 17.77
N SER A 35 -6.45 -14.40 18.51
CA SER A 35 -6.70 -13.00 18.16
C SER A 35 -6.14 -12.58 16.80
N ALA A 36 -5.15 -13.30 16.29
CA ALA A 36 -4.56 -13.02 14.97
C ALA A 36 -5.31 -13.68 13.82
N ARG A 37 -6.21 -14.65 14.10
CA ARG A 37 -6.98 -15.39 13.10
C ARG A 37 -7.89 -14.47 12.29
N ALA A 38 -8.62 -13.58 12.95
CA ALA A 38 -9.57 -12.67 12.32
C ALA A 38 -8.89 -11.67 11.34
N GLU A 39 -7.65 -11.27 11.64
CA GLU A 39 -6.87 -10.35 10.81
C GLU A 39 -6.10 -11.05 9.68
N ALA A 40 -6.04 -12.38 9.71
CA ALA A 40 -5.30 -13.18 8.75
C ALA A 40 -6.16 -13.56 7.53
N THR A 41 -6.70 -12.56 6.83
CA THR A 41 -7.50 -12.75 5.61
C THR A 41 -6.67 -13.20 4.41
N GLY A 42 -7.31 -13.88 3.46
CA GLY A 42 -6.68 -14.34 2.22
C GLY A 42 -5.75 -15.53 2.41
N TYR A 43 -5.24 -16.05 1.29
CA TYR A 43 -4.30 -17.18 1.25
C TYR A 43 -2.99 -16.90 2.01
N SER A 44 -2.31 -17.97 2.43
CA SER A 44 -1.07 -17.87 3.23
C SER A 44 0.09 -17.33 2.41
N PHE A 45 0.37 -17.94 1.28
CA PHE A 45 1.59 -17.71 0.49
C PHE A 45 1.38 -16.66 -0.63
N PRO A 46 2.28 -15.70 -0.76
CA PRO A 46 3.33 -15.29 0.19
C PRO A 46 2.79 -14.34 1.27
N SER A 47 3.58 -14.06 2.32
CA SER A 47 3.18 -13.21 3.45
C SER A 47 3.03 -11.73 3.05
N GLY A 48 1.80 -11.19 3.09
CA GLY A 48 1.53 -9.79 2.72
C GLY A 48 2.14 -8.78 3.69
N HIS A 49 2.06 -9.02 5.00
CA HIS A 49 2.68 -8.14 5.99
C HIS A 49 4.20 -8.11 5.88
N THR A 50 4.83 -9.27 5.67
CA THR A 50 6.28 -9.35 5.43
C THR A 50 6.66 -8.60 4.16
N GLN A 51 5.96 -8.85 3.05
CA GLN A 51 6.21 -8.21 1.76
C GLN A 51 6.12 -6.67 1.87
N SER A 52 5.06 -6.16 2.50
CA SER A 52 4.83 -4.73 2.64
C SER A 52 5.83 -4.08 3.59
N SER A 53 6.08 -4.68 4.76
CA SER A 53 7.01 -4.10 5.74
C SER A 53 8.44 -4.07 5.21
N VAL A 54 8.95 -5.19 4.68
CA VAL A 54 10.30 -5.24 4.13
C VAL A 54 10.43 -4.33 2.90
N GLY A 55 9.43 -4.30 2.02
CA GLY A 55 9.43 -3.44 0.84
C GLY A 55 9.44 -1.94 1.18
N ILE A 56 8.65 -1.51 2.16
CA ILE A 56 8.56 -0.11 2.57
C ILE A 56 9.77 0.29 3.43
N PHE A 57 10.00 -0.41 4.54
CA PHE A 57 11.06 -0.03 5.48
C PHE A 57 12.46 -0.35 4.95
N GLY A 58 12.64 -1.46 4.23
CA GLY A 58 13.88 -1.77 3.55
C GLY A 58 14.20 -0.76 2.44
N GLY A 59 13.20 -0.35 1.64
CA GLY A 59 13.34 0.73 0.67
C GLY A 59 13.70 2.07 1.33
N LEU A 60 13.07 2.42 2.44
CA LEU A 60 13.36 3.62 3.22
C LEU A 60 14.77 3.58 3.82
N ALA A 61 15.20 2.44 4.38
CA ALA A 61 16.54 2.25 4.90
C ALA A 61 17.62 2.44 3.82
N ARG A 62 17.35 1.98 2.60
CA ARG A 62 18.26 2.17 1.46
C ARG A 62 18.30 3.64 1.00
N TRP A 63 17.17 4.33 1.02
CA TRP A 63 17.07 5.73 0.57
C TRP A 63 17.67 6.72 1.58
N ASN A 64 17.46 6.50 2.87
CA ASN A 64 17.82 7.45 3.91
C ASN A 64 19.29 7.34 4.34
N LYS A 65 19.95 8.50 4.56
CA LYS A 65 21.34 8.57 5.04
C LYS A 65 21.46 8.57 6.57
N ASN A 66 20.38 8.84 7.30
CA ASN A 66 20.39 8.85 8.76
C ASN A 66 20.56 7.43 9.30
N LYS A 67 21.64 7.20 10.05
CA LYS A 67 21.99 5.88 10.59
C LYS A 67 20.94 5.33 11.56
N ILE A 68 20.39 6.17 12.43
CA ILE A 68 19.38 5.77 13.43
C ILE A 68 18.12 5.29 12.70
N LEU A 69 17.61 6.09 11.76
CA LEU A 69 16.43 5.71 11.00
C LEU A 69 16.65 4.41 10.19
N ARG A 70 17.83 4.22 9.62
CA ARG A 70 18.18 2.96 8.93
C ARG A 70 18.13 1.77 9.86
N ILE A 71 18.70 1.88 11.06
CA ILE A 71 18.69 0.81 12.07
C ILE A 71 17.25 0.49 12.47
N VAL A 72 16.43 1.50 12.78
CA VAL A 72 15.02 1.30 13.12
C VAL A 72 14.26 0.59 11.99
N CYS A 73 14.46 1.01 10.74
CA CYS A 73 13.84 0.36 9.59
C CYS A 73 14.27 -1.11 9.44
N ILE A 74 15.56 -1.42 9.64
CA ILE A 74 16.07 -2.79 9.58
C ILE A 74 15.48 -3.65 10.70
N ILE A 75 15.39 -3.11 11.93
CA ILE A 75 14.74 -3.80 13.05
C ILE A 75 13.29 -4.16 12.69
N ILE A 76 12.53 -3.24 12.12
CA ILE A 76 11.15 -3.51 11.68
C ILE A 76 11.11 -4.60 10.60
N CYS A 77 12.07 -4.57 9.64
CA CYS A 77 12.18 -5.59 8.59
C CYS A 77 12.47 -7.00 9.14
N VAL A 78 13.04 -7.11 10.34
CA VAL A 78 13.28 -8.39 11.01
C VAL A 78 12.12 -8.78 11.91
N LEU A 79 11.62 -7.85 12.73
CA LEU A 79 10.58 -8.14 13.72
C LEU A 79 9.24 -8.50 13.09
N VAL A 80 8.83 -7.83 12.00
CA VAL A 80 7.54 -8.13 11.38
C VAL A 80 7.50 -9.55 10.79
N PRO A 81 8.47 -10.02 9.99
CA PRO A 81 8.55 -11.42 9.55
C PRO A 81 8.49 -12.42 10.71
N ILE A 82 9.30 -12.23 11.75
CA ILE A 82 9.31 -13.11 12.93
C ILE A 82 7.93 -13.13 13.60
N SER A 83 7.31 -11.96 13.78
CA SER A 83 5.99 -11.88 14.41
C SER A 83 4.91 -12.67 13.64
N ARG A 84 4.99 -12.74 12.29
CA ARG A 84 4.02 -13.50 11.49
C ARG A 84 4.15 -15.01 11.70
N MET A 85 5.38 -15.50 11.88
CA MET A 85 5.65 -16.90 12.23
C MET A 85 5.25 -17.19 13.68
N TYR A 86 5.60 -16.31 14.61
CA TYR A 86 5.24 -16.45 16.03
C TYR A 86 3.72 -16.52 16.24
N LEU A 87 2.96 -15.70 15.53
CA LEU A 87 1.50 -15.70 15.59
C LEU A 87 0.86 -16.96 14.95
N GLY A 88 1.64 -17.82 14.27
CA GLY A 88 1.15 -19.01 13.58
C GLY A 88 0.38 -18.71 12.28
N VAL A 89 0.43 -17.47 11.77
CA VAL A 89 -0.35 -17.06 10.59
C VAL A 89 0.35 -17.30 9.25
N HIS A 90 1.67 -17.58 9.27
CA HIS A 90 2.49 -17.87 8.11
C HIS A 90 3.61 -18.87 8.41
N THR A 91 3.95 -19.68 7.42
CA THR A 91 5.11 -20.57 7.48
C THR A 91 6.42 -19.82 7.21
N PRO A 92 7.59 -20.39 7.58
CA PRO A 92 8.89 -19.83 7.19
C PRO A 92 9.05 -19.66 5.67
N LEU A 93 8.44 -20.54 4.87
CA LEU A 93 8.46 -20.43 3.40
C LEU A 93 7.70 -19.19 2.92
N ASP A 94 6.48 -18.92 3.46
CA ASP A 94 5.68 -17.74 3.11
C ASP A 94 6.45 -16.45 3.39
N VAL A 95 7.14 -16.43 4.51
CA VAL A 95 7.93 -15.28 4.98
C VAL A 95 9.21 -15.14 4.16
N GLY A 96 9.97 -16.22 3.98
CA GLY A 96 11.24 -16.23 3.24
C GLY A 96 11.08 -15.76 1.80
N VAL A 97 10.07 -16.28 1.09
CA VAL A 97 9.78 -15.85 -0.28
C VAL A 97 9.36 -14.38 -0.33
N SER A 98 8.57 -13.91 0.64
CA SER A 98 8.18 -12.49 0.71
C SER A 98 9.39 -11.57 0.94
N VAL A 99 10.33 -11.97 1.80
CA VAL A 99 11.59 -11.23 2.01
C VAL A 99 12.40 -11.20 0.72
N ALA A 100 12.58 -12.37 0.06
CA ALA A 100 13.34 -12.46 -1.19
C ALA A 100 12.76 -11.55 -2.28
N ILE A 101 11.45 -11.59 -2.51
CA ILE A 101 10.76 -10.73 -3.47
C ILE A 101 10.95 -9.25 -3.10
N ALA A 102 10.78 -8.89 -1.82
CA ALA A 102 10.96 -7.50 -1.37
C ALA A 102 12.39 -7.01 -1.62
N LEU A 103 13.40 -7.83 -1.35
CA LEU A 103 14.81 -7.50 -1.61
C LEU A 103 15.08 -7.32 -3.11
N ILE A 104 14.60 -8.24 -3.96
CA ILE A 104 14.71 -8.12 -5.42
C ILE A 104 14.11 -6.79 -5.89
N LEU A 105 12.92 -6.44 -5.41
CA LEU A 105 12.28 -5.17 -5.76
C LEU A 105 13.05 -3.94 -5.22
N ILE A 106 13.57 -3.99 -3.99
CA ILE A 106 14.37 -2.90 -3.40
C ILE A 106 15.63 -2.67 -4.23
N PHE A 107 16.36 -3.72 -4.58
CA PHE A 107 17.61 -3.57 -5.31
C PHE A 107 17.39 -3.28 -6.80
N GLY A 108 16.42 -3.92 -7.44
CA GLY A 108 16.12 -3.76 -8.85
C GLY A 108 15.42 -2.44 -9.19
N LEU A 109 14.44 -2.01 -8.36
CA LEU A 109 13.70 -0.79 -8.64
C LEU A 109 14.35 0.49 -8.10
N TYR A 110 15.32 0.40 -7.21
CA TYR A 110 15.97 1.58 -6.62
C TYR A 110 16.51 2.57 -7.66
N PRO A 111 17.30 2.15 -8.66
CA PRO A 111 17.82 3.08 -9.67
C PRO A 111 16.70 3.69 -10.53
N ILE A 112 15.62 2.94 -10.80
CA ILE A 112 14.46 3.43 -11.54
C ILE A 112 13.73 4.50 -10.74
N VAL A 113 13.49 4.25 -9.45
CA VAL A 113 12.85 5.21 -8.55
C VAL A 113 13.71 6.45 -8.38
N GLN A 114 15.02 6.31 -8.22
CA GLN A 114 15.94 7.43 -8.11
C GLN A 114 15.88 8.32 -9.37
N LYS A 115 15.98 7.73 -10.55
CA LYS A 115 15.83 8.46 -11.81
C LYS A 115 14.47 9.15 -11.95
N ALA A 116 13.41 8.50 -11.47
CA ALA A 116 12.06 9.05 -11.51
C ALA A 116 11.89 10.29 -10.62
N THR A 117 12.60 10.38 -9.48
CA THR A 117 12.55 11.59 -8.62
C THR A 117 13.22 12.82 -9.26
N GLU A 118 14.11 12.61 -10.19
CA GLU A 118 14.86 13.69 -10.88
C GLU A 118 14.23 14.05 -12.23
N ASN A 119 13.40 13.18 -12.80
CA ASN A 119 12.86 13.33 -14.15
C ASN A 119 11.35 13.08 -14.20
N LYS A 120 10.58 14.12 -14.50
CA LYS A 120 9.10 14.04 -14.60
C LYS A 120 8.61 13.00 -15.62
N LYS A 121 9.33 12.80 -16.75
CA LYS A 121 8.98 11.78 -17.75
C LYS A 121 9.19 10.37 -17.19
N ALA A 122 10.31 10.15 -16.50
CA ALA A 122 10.57 8.87 -15.82
C ALA A 122 9.55 8.59 -14.71
N MET A 123 9.12 9.62 -13.96
CA MET A 123 8.07 9.49 -12.97
C MET A 123 6.73 9.09 -13.60
N ARG A 124 6.34 9.70 -14.73
CA ARG A 124 5.12 9.31 -15.47
C ARG A 124 5.17 7.85 -15.92
N ILE A 125 6.32 7.41 -16.43
CA ILE A 125 6.50 6.00 -16.84
C ILE A 125 6.38 5.08 -15.62
N LEU A 126 7.01 5.40 -14.50
CA LEU A 126 6.92 4.61 -13.27
C LEU A 126 5.47 4.52 -12.76
N LEU A 127 4.78 5.66 -12.66
CA LEU A 127 3.38 5.68 -12.19
C LEU A 127 2.43 5.01 -13.18
N GLY A 128 2.64 5.22 -14.49
CA GLY A 128 1.89 4.53 -15.53
C GLY A 128 2.08 3.01 -15.50
N SER A 129 3.30 2.53 -15.24
CA SER A 129 3.56 1.11 -15.06
C SER A 129 2.87 0.52 -13.82
N MET A 130 2.75 1.29 -12.73
CA MET A 130 1.99 0.88 -11.54
C MET A 130 0.49 0.77 -11.85
N VAL A 131 -0.07 1.70 -12.64
CA VAL A 131 -1.46 1.61 -13.12
C VAL A 131 -1.64 0.37 -13.99
N ALA A 132 -0.74 0.13 -14.95
CA ALA A 132 -0.79 -1.03 -15.83
C ALA A 132 -0.71 -2.36 -15.05
N LEU A 133 0.15 -2.46 -14.04
CA LEU A 133 0.26 -3.63 -13.16
C LEU A 133 -1.04 -3.86 -12.36
N SER A 134 -1.64 -2.80 -11.83
CA SER A 134 -2.91 -2.90 -11.09
C SER A 134 -4.07 -3.29 -11.99
N LEU A 135 -4.10 -2.76 -13.22
CA LEU A 135 -5.06 -3.16 -14.24
C LEU A 135 -4.85 -4.62 -14.64
N GLY A 136 -3.60 -5.05 -14.82
CA GLY A 136 -3.26 -6.44 -15.09
C GLY A 136 -3.75 -7.41 -14.01
N LEU A 137 -3.60 -7.03 -12.73
CA LEU A 137 -4.17 -7.80 -11.63
C LEU A 137 -5.70 -7.86 -11.70
N LEU A 138 -6.37 -6.74 -12.00
CA LEU A 138 -7.83 -6.71 -12.14
C LEU A 138 -8.30 -7.57 -13.31
N VAL A 139 -7.62 -7.48 -14.45
CA VAL A 139 -7.90 -8.34 -15.63
C VAL A 139 -7.70 -9.81 -15.28
N PHE A 140 -6.62 -10.15 -14.58
CA PHE A 140 -6.38 -11.51 -14.11
C PHE A 140 -7.53 -12.04 -13.26
N VAL A 141 -7.95 -11.33 -12.22
CA VAL A 141 -9.03 -11.82 -11.35
C VAL A 141 -10.39 -11.85 -12.02
N SER A 142 -10.59 -11.08 -13.10
CA SER A 142 -11.86 -11.02 -13.85
C SER A 142 -11.96 -12.05 -14.95
N LEU A 143 -10.84 -12.43 -15.57
CA LEU A 143 -10.84 -13.31 -16.77
C LEU A 143 -10.28 -14.71 -16.48
N TYR A 144 -9.51 -14.88 -15.41
CA TYR A 144 -8.96 -16.20 -15.09
C TYR A 144 -10.05 -17.13 -14.57
N SER A 145 -10.18 -18.30 -15.17
CA SER A 145 -11.10 -19.35 -14.73
C SER A 145 -10.52 -20.05 -13.49
N PHE A 146 -10.95 -19.62 -12.33
CA PHE A 146 -10.56 -20.27 -11.09
C PHE A 146 -11.18 -21.67 -10.98
N PRO A 147 -10.47 -22.65 -10.37
CA PRO A 147 -11.03 -23.97 -10.11
C PRO A 147 -12.30 -23.90 -9.26
N SER A 148 -13.18 -24.91 -9.40
CA SER A 148 -14.46 -24.96 -8.68
C SER A 148 -14.31 -25.07 -7.15
N ASP A 149 -13.17 -25.52 -6.67
CA ASP A 149 -12.81 -25.65 -5.26
C ASP A 149 -12.14 -24.41 -4.67
N VAL A 150 -12.10 -23.29 -5.43
CA VAL A 150 -11.52 -22.04 -4.95
C VAL A 150 -12.30 -21.53 -3.73
N ASP A 151 -11.58 -21.12 -2.71
CA ASP A 151 -12.16 -20.44 -1.56
C ASP A 151 -12.75 -19.10 -2.01
N THR A 152 -14.08 -19.00 -1.96
CA THR A 152 -14.85 -17.86 -2.46
C THR A 152 -14.59 -16.58 -1.67
N GLU A 153 -14.34 -16.67 -0.36
CA GLU A 153 -14.02 -15.53 0.49
C GLU A 153 -12.64 -14.97 0.14
N ASN A 154 -11.65 -15.84 0.00
CA ASN A 154 -10.30 -15.44 -0.42
C ASN A 154 -10.28 -14.82 -1.81
N LEU A 155 -11.07 -15.35 -2.75
CA LEU A 155 -11.22 -14.78 -4.09
C LEU A 155 -11.91 -13.41 -4.04
N ALA A 156 -13.00 -13.28 -3.29
CA ALA A 156 -13.70 -12.01 -3.09
C ALA A 156 -12.78 -10.95 -2.48
N ASN A 157 -12.01 -11.30 -1.46
CA ASN A 157 -11.01 -10.40 -0.85
C ASN A 157 -9.91 -9.98 -1.83
N GLY A 158 -9.41 -10.91 -2.64
CA GLY A 158 -8.41 -10.64 -3.69
C GLY A 158 -8.96 -9.71 -4.77
N THR A 159 -10.17 -9.96 -5.26
CA THR A 159 -10.86 -9.11 -6.23
C THR A 159 -11.08 -7.70 -5.69
N LYS A 160 -11.60 -7.58 -4.47
CA LYS A 160 -11.76 -6.29 -3.79
C LYS A 160 -10.45 -5.52 -3.68
N ASN A 161 -9.35 -6.21 -3.36
CA ASN A 161 -8.02 -5.60 -3.30
C ASN A 161 -7.52 -5.14 -4.67
N ALA A 162 -7.80 -5.87 -5.75
CA ALA A 162 -7.44 -5.44 -7.11
C ALA A 162 -8.12 -4.11 -7.49
N TYR A 163 -9.42 -3.95 -7.22
CA TYR A 163 -10.13 -2.67 -7.42
C TYR A 163 -9.53 -1.53 -6.60
N LYS A 164 -9.24 -1.77 -5.30
CA LYS A 164 -8.61 -0.76 -4.42
C LYS A 164 -7.24 -0.33 -4.96
N MET A 165 -6.42 -1.28 -5.40
CA MET A 165 -5.08 -0.99 -5.94
C MET A 165 -5.16 -0.17 -7.21
N LEU A 166 -6.07 -0.50 -8.11
CA LEU A 166 -6.30 0.31 -9.33
C LEU A 166 -6.75 1.72 -8.96
N GLY A 167 -7.72 1.87 -8.05
CA GLY A 167 -8.17 3.18 -7.57
C GLY A 167 -7.02 4.01 -6.96
N CYS A 168 -6.20 3.41 -6.10
CA CYS A 168 -5.04 4.09 -5.51
C CYS A 168 -4.05 4.56 -6.57
N THR A 169 -3.68 3.72 -7.54
CA THR A 169 -2.67 4.08 -8.55
C THR A 169 -3.15 5.13 -9.53
N LEU A 170 -4.41 5.05 -9.95
CA LEU A 170 -5.04 6.10 -10.75
C LEU A 170 -5.06 7.43 -9.98
N GLY A 171 -5.42 7.40 -8.69
CA GLY A 171 -5.41 8.58 -7.84
C GLY A 171 -4.02 9.20 -7.70
N ILE A 172 -2.97 8.37 -7.48
CA ILE A 172 -1.58 8.84 -7.40
C ILE A 172 -1.11 9.45 -8.72
N PHE A 173 -1.43 8.81 -9.85
CA PHE A 173 -1.05 9.31 -11.17
C PHE A 173 -1.69 10.68 -11.45
N ILE A 174 -2.99 10.82 -11.18
CA ILE A 174 -3.71 12.09 -11.33
C ILE A 174 -3.16 13.14 -10.36
N ALA A 175 -2.93 12.80 -9.10
CA ALA A 175 -2.36 13.71 -8.11
C ALA A 175 -0.99 14.25 -8.56
N PHE A 176 -0.14 13.39 -9.12
CA PHE A 176 1.15 13.81 -9.67
C PHE A 176 0.98 14.79 -10.85
N GLU A 177 0.06 14.53 -11.80
CA GLU A 177 -0.15 15.42 -12.92
C GLU A 177 -0.77 16.76 -12.50
N VAL A 178 -1.72 16.74 -11.56
CA VAL A 178 -2.37 17.95 -11.03
C VAL A 178 -1.36 18.80 -10.25
N ASP A 179 -0.54 18.17 -9.41
CA ASP A 179 0.51 18.88 -8.68
C ASP A 179 1.49 19.55 -9.64
N ASN A 180 2.01 18.82 -10.62
CA ASN A 180 2.98 19.33 -11.56
C ASN A 180 2.48 20.48 -12.44
N ARG A 181 1.17 20.55 -12.72
CA ARG A 181 0.57 21.56 -13.62
C ARG A 181 -0.03 22.75 -12.87
N PHE A 182 -0.59 22.52 -11.71
CA PHE A 182 -1.47 23.53 -11.08
C PHE A 182 -1.06 23.86 -9.64
N ILE A 183 -0.67 22.89 -8.81
CA ILE A 183 -0.49 23.12 -7.37
C ILE A 183 0.96 23.51 -7.05
N ASN A 184 1.92 22.71 -7.49
CA ASN A 184 3.36 22.85 -7.17
C ASN A 184 3.59 23.10 -5.68
N PHE A 185 3.03 22.22 -4.82
CA PHE A 185 3.04 22.42 -3.38
C PHE A 185 4.45 22.36 -2.80
N ASP A 186 4.73 23.22 -1.80
CA ASP A 186 5.91 23.14 -0.96
C ASP A 186 5.53 22.50 0.39
N THR A 187 6.36 21.57 0.85
CA THR A 187 6.18 20.89 2.13
C THR A 187 6.85 21.64 3.29
N LYS A 188 7.65 22.67 3.03
CA LYS A 188 8.38 23.43 4.06
C LYS A 188 7.43 24.06 5.08
N ALA A 189 7.64 23.73 6.34
CA ALA A 189 6.92 24.32 7.48
C ALA A 189 7.69 24.00 8.77
N SER A 190 7.38 24.69 9.87
CA SER A 190 7.90 24.36 11.20
C SER A 190 7.50 22.94 11.61
N PHE A 191 8.25 22.30 12.50
CA PHE A 191 7.94 20.95 12.98
C PHE A 191 6.51 20.86 13.57
N ALA A 192 6.12 21.85 14.40
CA ALA A 192 4.79 21.92 14.96
C ALA A 192 3.68 22.03 13.88
N ALA A 193 3.92 22.85 12.84
CA ALA A 193 3.01 22.96 11.71
C ALA A 193 2.92 21.65 10.89
N GLN A 194 4.01 20.89 10.76
CA GLN A 194 4.01 19.58 10.11
C GLN A 194 3.17 18.56 10.91
N CYS A 195 3.34 18.52 12.24
CA CYS A 195 2.53 17.66 13.11
C CYS A 195 1.04 18.02 13.02
N LEU A 196 0.72 19.32 13.10
CA LEU A 196 -0.67 19.79 13.01
C LEU A 196 -1.28 19.46 11.64
N LYS A 197 -0.54 19.69 10.55
CA LYS A 197 -0.96 19.35 9.18
C LYS A 197 -1.26 17.85 9.04
N LEU A 198 -0.43 16.99 9.63
CA LEU A 198 -0.66 15.56 9.61
C LEU A 198 -1.94 15.17 10.36
N VAL A 199 -2.08 15.63 11.61
CA VAL A 199 -3.23 15.29 12.47
C VAL A 199 -4.55 15.80 11.85
N VAL A 200 -4.58 17.07 11.44
CA VAL A 200 -5.78 17.66 10.84
C VAL A 200 -6.11 17.02 9.49
N GLY A 201 -5.10 16.62 8.70
CA GLY A 201 -5.30 15.96 7.41
C GLY A 201 -5.83 14.53 7.52
N LEU A 202 -5.55 13.83 8.63
CA LEU A 202 -6.08 12.49 8.85
C LEU A 202 -7.60 12.47 9.05
N ILE A 203 -8.18 13.53 9.65
CA ILE A 203 -9.62 13.60 9.93
C ILE A 203 -10.45 13.48 8.65
N PRO A 204 -10.30 14.35 7.64
CA PRO A 204 -11.09 14.22 6.40
C PRO A 204 -10.78 12.93 5.62
N LEU A 205 -9.55 12.40 5.68
CA LEU A 205 -9.24 11.10 5.08
C LEU A 205 -10.03 9.97 5.71
N LEU A 206 -10.15 9.94 7.05
CA LEU A 206 -10.97 8.97 7.76
C LEU A 206 -12.46 9.16 7.46
N LEU A 207 -12.94 10.41 7.40
CA LEU A 207 -14.32 10.71 7.03
C LEU A 207 -14.66 10.25 5.61
N ILE A 208 -13.76 10.46 4.64
CA ILE A 208 -13.92 9.93 3.27
C ILE A 208 -13.91 8.40 3.27
N LYS A 209 -12.97 7.79 4.00
CA LYS A 209 -12.83 6.34 4.05
C LYS A 209 -14.07 5.65 4.63
N GLU A 210 -14.58 6.12 5.75
CA GLU A 210 -15.72 5.50 6.43
C GLU A 210 -17.06 6.06 5.96
N GLY A 211 -17.17 7.38 5.76
CA GLY A 211 -18.41 8.05 5.34
C GLY A 211 -18.88 7.71 3.93
N LEU A 212 -17.95 7.49 2.99
CA LEU A 212 -18.32 7.06 1.64
C LEU A 212 -18.52 5.56 1.48
N ARG A 213 -18.29 4.75 2.52
CA ARG A 213 -18.41 3.29 2.43
C ARG A 213 -19.84 2.86 2.10
N ALA A 214 -20.82 3.29 2.91
CA ALA A 214 -22.21 2.90 2.72
C ALA A 214 -22.84 3.58 1.47
N PRO A 215 -22.72 4.90 1.25
CA PRO A 215 -23.28 5.55 0.06
C PRO A 215 -22.79 4.95 -1.26
N LEU A 216 -21.47 4.73 -1.40
CA LEU A 216 -20.92 4.15 -2.62
C LEU A 216 -21.34 2.67 -2.78
N SER A 217 -21.38 1.89 -1.70
CA SER A 217 -21.87 0.51 -1.75
C SER A 217 -23.32 0.45 -2.22
N LEU A 218 -24.19 1.35 -1.77
CA LEU A 218 -25.57 1.46 -2.22
C LEU A 218 -25.65 1.87 -3.70
N LEU A 219 -24.90 2.91 -4.08
CA LEU A 219 -24.90 3.43 -5.46
C LEU A 219 -24.46 2.38 -6.49
N PHE A 220 -23.49 1.55 -6.14
CA PHE A 220 -22.95 0.52 -7.02
C PHE A 220 -23.46 -0.90 -6.70
N SER A 221 -24.61 -1.01 -5.99
CA SER A 221 -25.25 -2.28 -5.66
C SER A 221 -24.30 -3.34 -5.05
N GLY A 222 -23.41 -2.90 -4.16
CA GLY A 222 -22.42 -3.76 -3.51
C GLY A 222 -21.22 -4.16 -4.37
N SER A 223 -21.10 -3.65 -5.60
CA SER A 223 -19.96 -3.96 -6.48
C SER A 223 -18.63 -3.44 -5.89
N TYR A 224 -17.55 -4.17 -6.14
CA TYR A 224 -16.19 -3.79 -5.75
C TYR A 224 -15.68 -2.49 -6.41
N ILE A 225 -16.36 -2.00 -7.45
CA ILE A 225 -16.13 -0.67 -8.05
C ILE A 225 -16.25 0.42 -6.98
N ALA A 226 -17.21 0.29 -6.05
CA ALA A 226 -17.39 1.21 -4.93
C ALA A 226 -16.12 1.33 -4.06
N ASP A 227 -15.47 0.20 -3.78
CA ASP A 227 -14.20 0.19 -3.04
C ASP A 227 -13.07 0.86 -3.85
N GLY A 228 -12.96 0.55 -5.15
CA GLY A 228 -11.98 1.17 -6.04
C GLY A 228 -12.14 2.68 -6.12
N LEU A 229 -13.36 3.17 -6.34
CA LEU A 229 -13.67 4.60 -6.38
C LEU A 229 -13.41 5.29 -5.04
N ARG A 230 -13.77 4.66 -3.92
CA ARG A 230 -13.50 5.20 -2.59
C ARG A 230 -12.00 5.42 -2.36
N TYR A 231 -11.18 4.44 -2.66
CA TYR A 231 -9.73 4.55 -2.51
C TYR A 231 -9.11 5.55 -3.50
N PHE A 232 -9.64 5.65 -4.71
CA PHE A 232 -9.29 6.71 -5.65
C PHE A 232 -9.56 8.11 -5.07
N LEU A 233 -10.75 8.34 -4.52
CA LEU A 233 -11.13 9.62 -3.92
C LEU A 233 -10.28 9.98 -2.70
N ILE A 234 -9.93 9.00 -1.85
CA ILE A 234 -9.01 9.20 -0.72
C ILE A 234 -7.66 9.71 -1.22
N VAL A 235 -7.11 9.09 -2.26
CA VAL A 235 -5.79 9.46 -2.79
C VAL A 235 -5.83 10.80 -3.52
N VAL A 236 -6.88 11.08 -4.29
CA VAL A 236 -7.08 12.39 -4.95
C VAL A 236 -7.24 13.49 -3.90
N PHE A 237 -8.00 13.26 -2.83
CA PHE A 237 -8.08 14.22 -1.73
C PHE A 237 -6.71 14.48 -1.13
N ALA A 238 -5.96 13.43 -0.78
CA ALA A 238 -4.65 13.55 -0.16
C ALA A 238 -3.61 14.23 -1.05
N GLY A 239 -3.67 14.01 -2.36
CA GLY A 239 -2.66 14.48 -3.33
C GLY A 239 -3.03 15.76 -4.08
N CYS A 240 -4.33 16.11 -4.16
CA CYS A 240 -4.78 17.31 -4.89
C CYS A 240 -5.42 18.33 -3.96
N VAL A 241 -6.35 17.92 -3.11
CA VAL A 241 -7.15 18.87 -2.29
C VAL A 241 -6.36 19.30 -1.05
N TRP A 242 -5.85 18.32 -0.30
CA TRP A 242 -5.12 18.60 0.94
C TRP A 242 -3.88 19.48 0.74
N PRO A 243 -3.04 19.29 -0.29
CA PRO A 243 -1.88 20.15 -0.54
C PRO A 243 -2.22 21.64 -0.77
N LEU A 244 -3.42 21.99 -1.18
CA LEU A 244 -3.85 23.39 -1.31
C LEU A 244 -3.78 24.15 0.03
N THR A 245 -3.90 23.45 1.15
CA THR A 245 -3.82 24.03 2.51
C THR A 245 -2.37 24.25 2.97
N PHE A 246 -1.36 23.69 2.30
CA PHE A 246 0.03 23.68 2.78
C PHE A 246 0.62 25.08 2.91
N LYS A 247 0.26 25.99 2.02
CA LYS A 247 0.66 27.40 2.10
C LYS A 247 0.16 28.10 3.38
N TRP A 248 -1.02 27.70 3.88
CA TRP A 248 -1.55 28.21 5.14
C TRP A 248 -0.76 27.64 6.32
N PHE A 249 -0.52 26.32 6.36
CA PHE A 249 0.28 25.68 7.41
C PHE A 249 1.72 26.18 7.45
N SER A 250 2.35 26.54 6.33
CA SER A 250 3.72 27.04 6.29
C SER A 250 3.89 28.39 7.01
N LYS A 251 2.81 29.16 7.15
CA LYS A 251 2.81 30.44 7.90
C LYS A 251 2.61 30.28 9.41
N LEU A 252 2.15 29.10 9.85
CA LEU A 252 1.92 28.85 11.27
C LEU A 252 3.25 28.61 12.00
N PHE A 253 3.34 29.15 13.20
CA PHE A 253 4.51 28.98 14.10
C PHE A 253 5.85 29.46 13.49
N VAL A 254 5.81 30.37 12.53
CA VAL A 254 7.01 31.11 12.09
C VAL A 254 7.33 32.09 13.20
N LYS A 255 8.51 31.97 13.86
CA LYS A 255 9.01 33.01 14.76
C LYS A 255 9.23 34.24 13.91
N VAL A 256 8.45 35.27 14.14
CA VAL A 256 8.77 36.62 13.66
C VAL A 256 10.03 37.04 14.45
N SER A 257 11.20 36.98 13.82
CA SER A 257 12.39 37.65 14.34
C SER A 257 12.13 39.14 14.23
N VAL A 258 11.80 39.76 15.36
CA VAL A 258 11.79 41.22 15.57
C VAL A 258 13.23 41.70 15.64
#